data_5ce786e06ba5fd37025296f28803878d
#
_entry.id   5ce786e06ba5fd37025296f28803878d
#
_cell.length_a   1.000
_cell.length_b   1.000
_cell.length_c   1.000
_cell.angle_alpha   90.00
_cell.angle_beta   90.00
_cell.angle_gamma   90.00
#
_symmetry.space_group_name_H-M   'P 1'
#
loop_
_entity.id
_entity.type
_entity.pdbx_description
1 polymer ?
#
loop_
_entity_poly.entity_id
_entity_poly.type
_entity_poly.pdbx_seq_one_letter_code
_entity_poly.pdbx_strand_id
1 'polypeptide(L)'
;GLQIRLDDETKPDRKYRWLSSRGKAHGTRSYSYIHVTGNIHARTAYLTEGGLKGDVASFLDHDALFLCFAGVTAIAGLKDALQSMENLEEVVVALDIDKLVNWRVRNALGKILETVQSIPNLRVRLMNWNMTFKGVDDFYKARNEAASKGVNILDMTSNFITMRLESLWKQEYPEQDRGFIHTCEWEELTVPIDQLTAGKPADMKKAQYYLKLLWAGKVDFPPLVSVNGVVIDGLHRFWAYQQMG
;
A
#
# COMPACT_ATOMS: atom_id res chain seq x y z
N GLY A 1 10.14 4.76 18.19
CA GLY A 1 9.97 3.36 18.57
C GLY A 1 10.89 2.44 17.79
N LEU A 2 11.16 1.25 18.30
CA LEU A 2 11.93 0.23 17.60
C LEU A 2 10.98 -0.86 17.09
N GLN A 3 10.99 -1.10 15.78
CA GLN A 3 10.26 -2.18 15.14
C GLN A 3 11.22 -3.33 14.83
N ILE A 4 10.83 -4.54 15.17
CA ILE A 4 11.59 -5.75 14.90
C ILE A 4 10.86 -6.55 13.82
N ARG A 5 11.58 -6.99 12.79
CA ARG A 5 11.13 -8.02 11.88
C ARG A 5 11.46 -9.39 12.45
N LEU A 6 10.49 -10.26 12.50
CA LEU A 6 10.67 -11.65 12.89
C LEU A 6 10.78 -12.52 11.65
N ASP A 7 11.85 -13.30 11.57
CA ASP A 7 12.05 -14.25 10.45
C ASP A 7 11.40 -15.62 10.75
N ASP A 8 10.44 -15.65 11.66
CA ASP A 8 9.68 -16.86 12.01
C ASP A 8 8.59 -17.12 10.97
N GLU A 9 8.87 -18.00 10.04
CA GLU A 9 7.94 -18.42 8.97
C GLU A 9 6.68 -19.09 9.52
N THR A 10 6.71 -19.59 10.76
CA THR A 10 5.56 -20.27 11.39
C THR A 10 4.47 -19.28 11.81
N LYS A 11 4.77 -17.97 11.86
CA LYS A 11 3.86 -16.91 12.30
C LYS A 11 3.82 -15.73 11.34
N PRO A 12 3.35 -15.93 10.09
CA PRO A 12 3.36 -14.89 9.06
C PRO A 12 2.55 -13.63 9.45
N ASP A 13 1.55 -13.77 10.33
CA ASP A 13 0.72 -12.67 10.81
C ASP A 13 1.44 -11.74 11.82
N ARG A 14 2.64 -12.13 12.28
CA ARG A 14 3.42 -11.41 13.27
C ARG A 14 4.80 -11.02 12.78
N LYS A 15 4.94 -10.84 11.49
CA LYS A 15 6.21 -10.53 10.83
C LYS A 15 6.92 -9.30 11.41
N TYR A 16 6.16 -8.31 11.87
CA TYR A 16 6.71 -7.11 12.51
C TYR A 16 6.16 -6.93 13.91
N ARG A 17 7.02 -6.58 14.85
CA ARG A 17 6.66 -6.25 16.22
C ARG A 17 7.30 -4.95 16.66
N TRP A 18 6.55 -4.16 17.41
CA TRP A 18 7.08 -3.00 18.10
C TRP A 18 7.59 -3.40 19.47
N LEU A 19 8.80 -2.95 19.81
CA LEU A 19 9.25 -3.00 21.19
C LEU A 19 8.45 -1.98 22.01
N SER A 20 7.67 -2.49 22.93
CA SER A 20 6.81 -1.69 23.80
C SER A 20 6.81 -2.32 25.19
N SER A 21 6.92 -1.49 26.19
CA SER A 21 6.75 -1.89 27.58
C SER A 21 5.38 -1.50 28.15
N ARG A 22 4.42 -1.14 27.29
CA ARG A 22 3.05 -0.83 27.68
C ARG A 22 2.46 -2.00 28.51
N GLY A 23 1.90 -1.69 29.64
CA GLY A 23 1.34 -2.69 30.57
C GLY A 23 2.31 -3.14 31.67
N LYS A 24 3.57 -2.67 31.64
CA LYS A 24 4.51 -2.79 32.76
C LYS A 24 4.47 -1.52 33.62
N ALA A 25 4.84 -1.63 34.89
CA ALA A 25 5.02 -0.44 35.73
C ALA A 25 6.04 0.49 35.09
N HIS A 26 5.68 1.78 34.92
CA HIS A 26 6.47 2.80 34.24
C HIS A 26 6.78 2.50 32.75
N GLY A 27 6.01 1.59 32.12
CA GLY A 27 6.20 1.23 30.73
C GLY A 27 5.69 2.30 29.75
N THR A 28 6.34 2.39 28.58
CA THR A 28 5.97 3.30 27.49
C THR A 28 5.34 2.57 26.31
N ARG A 29 4.49 3.29 25.58
CA ARG A 29 4.00 2.83 24.25
C ARG A 29 5.08 3.00 23.21
N SER A 30 5.09 2.11 22.24
CA SER A 30 5.73 2.35 20.96
C SER A 30 4.72 3.00 20.01
N TYR A 31 5.12 4.08 19.37
CA TYR A 31 4.32 4.77 18.35
C TYR A 31 4.86 4.43 16.96
N SER A 32 3.95 4.35 16.00
CA SER A 32 4.31 4.20 14.59
C SER A 32 4.61 5.58 14.02
N TYR A 33 5.85 6.02 14.12
CA TYR A 33 6.30 7.25 13.50
C TYR A 33 6.60 7.03 12.02
N ILE A 34 6.54 8.10 11.23
CA ILE A 34 7.06 8.12 9.88
C ILE A 34 8.58 7.92 9.97
N HIS A 35 9.08 6.92 9.27
CA HIS A 35 10.52 6.70 9.13
C HIS A 35 11.02 7.51 7.94
N VAL A 36 11.99 8.37 8.17
CA VAL A 36 12.57 9.25 7.15
C VAL A 36 13.98 8.78 6.83
N THR A 37 14.26 8.58 5.55
CA THR A 37 15.58 8.11 5.07
C THR A 37 15.93 8.73 3.72
N GLY A 38 17.23 8.91 3.44
CA GLY A 38 17.71 9.51 2.21
C GLY A 38 18.02 10.99 2.33
N ASN A 39 17.98 11.72 1.21
CA ASN A 39 18.36 13.12 1.14
C ASN A 39 17.26 14.06 1.68
N ILE A 40 17.44 14.54 2.90
CA ILE A 40 16.47 15.46 3.56
C ILE A 40 16.34 16.83 2.88
N HIS A 41 17.26 17.19 1.99
CA HIS A 41 17.22 18.43 1.21
C HIS A 41 16.60 18.26 -0.18
N ALA A 42 16.12 17.05 -0.50
CA ALA A 42 15.48 16.79 -1.78
C ALA A 42 14.19 17.60 -1.95
N ARG A 43 13.90 18.00 -3.18
CA ARG A 43 12.65 18.69 -3.53
C ARG A 43 11.48 17.74 -3.75
N THR A 44 11.75 16.44 -3.86
CA THR A 44 10.75 15.38 -4.05
C THR A 44 10.90 14.34 -2.95
N ALA A 45 9.79 14.01 -2.29
CA ALA A 45 9.72 12.95 -1.30
C ALA A 45 8.87 11.78 -1.82
N TYR A 46 9.34 10.57 -1.59
CA TYR A 46 8.63 9.34 -1.93
C TYR A 46 7.95 8.75 -0.68
N LEU A 47 6.65 8.48 -0.76
CA LEU A 47 5.90 7.84 0.32
C LEU A 47 5.79 6.34 0.05
N THR A 48 6.31 5.51 0.93
CA THR A 48 6.28 4.04 0.77
C THR A 48 5.88 3.32 2.05
N GLU A 49 5.50 2.06 1.92
CA GLU A 49 5.21 1.18 3.06
C GLU A 49 6.47 0.41 3.46
N GLY A 50 6.79 0.44 4.77
CA GLY A 50 7.91 -0.30 5.36
C GLY A 50 9.23 0.46 5.34
N GLY A 51 9.80 0.72 6.52
CA GLY A 51 11.06 1.45 6.67
C GLY A 51 12.21 0.80 5.91
N LEU A 52 12.34 -0.53 5.97
CA LEU A 52 13.40 -1.25 5.27
C LEU A 52 13.35 -1.06 3.74
N LYS A 53 12.15 -0.96 3.14
CA LYS A 53 12.03 -0.70 1.71
C LYS A 53 12.55 0.68 1.34
N GLY A 54 12.22 1.69 2.15
CA GLY A 54 12.74 3.03 1.98
C GLY A 54 14.26 3.09 2.16
N ASP A 55 14.80 2.39 3.15
CA ASP A 55 16.26 2.33 3.38
C ASP A 55 16.98 1.72 2.17
N VAL A 56 16.47 0.61 1.64
CA VAL A 56 17.03 -0.02 0.43
C VAL A 56 16.92 0.92 -0.78
N ALA A 57 15.75 1.53 -0.98
CA ALA A 57 15.54 2.41 -2.12
C ALA A 57 16.42 3.68 -2.03
N SER A 58 16.57 4.28 -0.84
CA SER A 58 17.44 5.43 -0.62
C SER A 58 18.94 5.10 -0.76
N PHE A 59 19.34 3.89 -0.41
CA PHE A 59 20.68 3.40 -0.66
C PHE A 59 20.98 3.24 -2.16
N LEU A 60 19.98 2.87 -2.93
CA LEU A 60 20.07 2.69 -4.38
C LEU A 60 19.90 4.00 -5.16
N ASP A 61 19.33 5.04 -4.54
CA ASP A 61 19.13 6.37 -5.10
C ASP A 61 19.41 7.41 -4.01
N HIS A 62 20.66 7.86 -3.94
CA HIS A 62 21.14 8.76 -2.90
C HIS A 62 20.53 10.17 -2.96
N ASP A 63 19.97 10.56 -4.09
CA ASP A 63 19.30 11.86 -4.27
C ASP A 63 17.85 11.85 -3.80
N ALA A 64 17.27 10.67 -3.60
CA ALA A 64 15.88 10.52 -3.21
C ALA A 64 15.68 10.62 -1.68
N LEU A 65 14.54 11.19 -1.29
CA LEU A 65 14.03 11.23 0.08
C LEU A 65 12.84 10.27 0.20
N PHE A 66 12.85 9.42 1.22
CA PHE A 66 11.76 8.49 1.49
C PHE A 66 11.12 8.75 2.86
N LEU A 67 9.80 8.84 2.90
CA LEU A 67 8.97 8.81 4.09
C LEU A 67 8.21 7.49 4.12
N CYS A 68 8.48 6.67 5.12
CA CYS A 68 8.04 5.30 5.16
C CYS A 68 7.04 5.08 6.29
N PHE A 69 5.92 4.46 5.95
CA PHE A 69 4.90 4.06 6.93
C PHE A 69 5.27 2.71 7.55
N ALA A 70 5.00 2.53 8.82
CA ALA A 70 5.11 1.21 9.48
C ALA A 70 4.08 0.19 8.95
N GLY A 71 3.05 0.69 8.30
CA GLY A 71 2.00 0.00 7.56
C GLY A 71 1.13 1.07 6.91
N VAL A 72 0.48 0.76 5.82
CA VAL A 72 -0.23 1.71 4.95
C VAL A 72 -1.26 2.59 5.68
N THR A 73 -1.83 2.11 6.79
CA THR A 73 -2.78 2.87 7.62
C THR A 73 -2.11 3.72 8.70
N ALA A 74 -0.80 3.58 8.91
CA ALA A 74 -0.05 4.27 9.97
C ALA A 74 0.47 5.63 9.48
N ILE A 75 -0.43 6.50 9.04
CA ILE A 75 -0.12 7.82 8.44
C ILE A 75 -0.10 8.97 9.45
N ALA A 76 -0.26 8.68 10.75
CA ALA A 76 -0.20 9.69 11.78
C ALA A 76 1.16 10.44 11.74
N GLY A 77 1.10 11.76 11.77
CA GLY A 77 2.29 12.62 11.68
C GLY A 77 2.82 12.85 10.25
N LEU A 78 2.16 12.31 9.21
CA LEU A 78 2.59 12.55 7.83
C LEU A 78 2.59 14.04 7.47
N LYS A 79 1.53 14.75 7.84
CA LYS A 79 1.42 16.20 7.57
C LYS A 79 2.56 16.97 8.20
N ASP A 80 2.82 16.72 9.48
CA ASP A 80 3.88 17.40 10.23
C ASP A 80 5.26 17.08 9.66
N ALA A 81 5.49 15.81 9.29
CA ALA A 81 6.73 15.40 8.65
C ALA A 81 6.97 16.11 7.33
N LEU A 82 5.95 16.20 6.46
CA LEU A 82 6.05 16.90 5.18
C LEU A 82 6.26 18.41 5.36
N GLN A 83 5.54 19.02 6.30
CA GLN A 83 5.66 20.46 6.59
C GLN A 83 7.01 20.85 7.23
N SER A 84 7.70 19.91 7.87
CA SER A 84 9.04 20.15 8.41
C SER A 84 10.15 20.18 7.37
N MET A 85 9.85 19.84 6.11
CA MET A 85 10.81 19.78 5.02
C MET A 85 10.77 21.05 4.17
N GLU A 86 11.72 21.95 4.42
CA GLU A 86 11.74 23.31 3.86
C GLU A 86 11.80 23.37 2.32
N ASN A 87 12.46 22.40 1.69
CA ASN A 87 12.70 22.40 0.24
C ASN A 87 11.68 21.57 -0.55
N LEU A 88 10.70 20.95 0.13
CA LEU A 88 9.80 20.00 -0.50
C LEU A 88 8.79 20.69 -1.42
N GLU A 89 8.75 20.27 -2.69
CA GLU A 89 7.83 20.77 -3.72
C GLU A 89 6.88 19.71 -4.24
N GLU A 90 7.29 18.45 -4.11
CA GLU A 90 6.56 17.34 -4.68
C GLU A 90 6.58 16.10 -3.78
N VAL A 91 5.46 15.41 -3.75
CA VAL A 91 5.31 14.12 -3.11
C VAL A 91 4.94 13.08 -4.15
N VAL A 92 5.68 12.00 -4.20
CA VAL A 92 5.40 10.83 -5.05
C VAL A 92 4.94 9.68 -4.18
N VAL A 93 3.70 9.25 -4.35
CA VAL A 93 3.15 8.12 -3.60
C VAL A 93 3.59 6.82 -4.28
N ALA A 94 4.54 6.13 -3.66
CA ALA A 94 5.18 4.90 -4.15
C ALA A 94 4.83 3.70 -3.25
N LEU A 95 3.54 3.48 -3.01
CA LEU A 95 3.04 2.31 -2.28
C LEU A 95 3.17 1.04 -3.11
N ASP A 96 3.11 -0.12 -2.47
CA ASP A 96 3.16 -1.42 -3.14
C ASP A 96 2.19 -1.52 -4.31
N ILE A 97 2.50 -2.36 -5.29
CA ILE A 97 1.76 -2.43 -6.55
C ILE A 97 0.28 -2.82 -6.40
N ASP A 98 -0.10 -3.44 -5.27
CA ASP A 98 -1.48 -3.79 -4.96
C ASP A 98 -2.35 -2.62 -4.47
N LYS A 99 -1.79 -1.38 -4.47
CA LYS A 99 -2.47 -0.16 -3.98
C LYS A 99 -3.81 0.14 -4.65
N LEU A 100 -3.99 -0.29 -5.89
CA LEU A 100 -5.24 -0.06 -6.63
C LEU A 100 -6.24 -1.21 -6.48
N VAL A 101 -5.80 -2.41 -6.16
CA VAL A 101 -6.66 -3.60 -6.07
C VAL A 101 -7.04 -3.99 -4.64
N ASN A 102 -6.16 -3.71 -3.67
CA ASN A 102 -6.42 -3.95 -2.26
C ASN A 102 -7.22 -2.77 -1.68
N TRP A 103 -8.48 -2.98 -1.33
CA TRP A 103 -9.36 -1.92 -0.86
C TRP A 103 -8.83 -1.17 0.38
N ARG A 104 -8.12 -1.85 1.30
CA ARG A 104 -7.54 -1.21 2.48
C ARG A 104 -6.40 -0.27 2.11
N VAL A 105 -5.56 -0.71 1.18
CA VAL A 105 -4.46 0.10 0.65
C VAL A 105 -5.01 1.28 -0.13
N ARG A 106 -6.06 1.07 -0.91
CA ARG A 106 -6.75 2.10 -1.68
C ARG A 106 -7.39 3.17 -0.80
N ASN A 107 -8.08 2.77 0.28
CA ASN A 107 -8.64 3.73 1.25
C ASN A 107 -7.53 4.51 1.97
N ALA A 108 -6.42 3.87 2.30
CA ALA A 108 -5.28 4.56 2.88
C ALA A 108 -4.63 5.52 1.88
N LEU A 109 -4.54 5.15 0.61
CA LEU A 109 -4.09 6.01 -0.48
C LEU A 109 -4.95 7.29 -0.55
N GLY A 110 -6.29 7.17 -0.50
CA GLY A 110 -7.18 8.33 -0.46
C GLY A 110 -6.82 9.30 0.67
N LYS A 111 -6.67 8.78 1.90
CA LYS A 111 -6.29 9.59 3.06
C LYS A 111 -4.90 10.22 2.93
N ILE A 112 -3.94 9.51 2.34
CA ILE A 112 -2.60 10.06 2.06
C ILE A 112 -2.71 11.23 1.09
N LEU A 113 -3.47 11.08 0.01
CA LEU A 113 -3.67 12.12 -0.99
C LEU A 113 -4.36 13.35 -0.40
N GLU A 114 -5.42 13.17 0.40
CA GLU A 114 -6.09 14.25 1.13
C GLU A 114 -5.11 15.00 2.05
N THR A 115 -4.28 14.25 2.77
CA THR A 115 -3.27 14.84 3.67
C THR A 115 -2.27 15.69 2.89
N VAL A 116 -1.70 15.15 1.81
CA VAL A 116 -0.71 15.86 0.99
C VAL A 116 -1.33 17.11 0.36
N GLN A 117 -2.52 17.00 -0.20
CA GLN A 117 -3.21 18.12 -0.84
C GLN A 117 -3.67 19.21 0.14
N SER A 118 -3.79 18.87 1.42
CA SER A 118 -4.05 19.88 2.46
C SER A 118 -2.86 20.81 2.73
N ILE A 119 -1.68 20.50 2.14
CA ILE A 119 -0.45 21.30 2.28
C ILE A 119 -0.35 22.23 1.06
N PRO A 120 -0.37 23.55 1.24
CA PRO A 120 -0.29 24.49 0.12
C PRO A 120 1.00 24.31 -0.72
N ASN A 121 0.88 24.49 -2.02
CA ASN A 121 1.97 24.46 -2.99
C ASN A 121 2.71 23.11 -3.13
N LEU A 122 2.24 22.06 -2.47
CA LEU A 122 2.83 20.74 -2.57
C LEU A 122 2.13 19.93 -3.69
N ARG A 123 2.89 19.56 -4.71
CA ARG A 123 2.37 18.69 -5.79
C ARG A 123 2.35 17.24 -5.34
N VAL A 124 1.38 16.48 -5.84
CA VAL A 124 1.30 15.04 -5.58
C VAL A 124 1.23 14.25 -6.87
N ARG A 125 1.98 13.15 -6.93
CA ARG A 125 1.94 12.17 -8.01
C ARG A 125 1.81 10.76 -7.46
N LEU A 126 1.28 9.87 -8.27
CA LEU A 126 1.24 8.44 -7.99
C LEU A 126 2.27 7.74 -8.88
N MET A 127 3.19 7.02 -8.25
CA MET A 127 4.16 6.21 -8.96
C MET A 127 3.62 4.79 -9.18
N ASN A 128 3.66 4.35 -10.42
CA ASN A 128 3.34 2.98 -10.81
C ASN A 128 4.53 2.34 -11.52
N TRP A 129 4.65 1.04 -11.41
CA TRP A 129 5.67 0.24 -12.06
C TRP A 129 5.11 -1.11 -12.50
N ASN A 130 5.92 -1.92 -13.18
CA ASN A 130 5.49 -3.24 -13.61
C ASN A 130 5.13 -4.14 -12.42
N MET A 131 4.04 -4.88 -12.52
CA MET A 131 3.50 -5.74 -11.47
C MET A 131 4.45 -6.89 -11.05
N THR A 132 5.52 -7.14 -11.78
CA THR A 132 6.57 -8.08 -11.37
C THR A 132 7.33 -7.61 -10.13
N PHE A 133 7.39 -6.31 -9.89
CA PHE A 133 8.02 -5.73 -8.71
C PHE A 133 6.96 -5.41 -7.66
N LYS A 134 7.09 -6.00 -6.49
CA LYS A 134 6.10 -5.81 -5.44
C LYS A 134 6.20 -4.42 -4.82
N GLY A 135 7.37 -4.03 -4.41
CA GLY A 135 7.65 -2.79 -3.71
C GLY A 135 8.62 -1.88 -4.44
N VAL A 136 8.79 -0.68 -3.92
CA VAL A 136 9.71 0.32 -4.45
C VAL A 136 11.17 -0.15 -4.41
N ASP A 137 11.55 -0.92 -3.40
CA ASP A 137 12.87 -1.54 -3.26
C ASP A 137 13.19 -2.50 -4.39
N ASP A 138 12.25 -3.38 -4.74
CA ASP A 138 12.39 -4.30 -5.89
C ASP A 138 12.54 -3.52 -7.20
N PHE A 139 11.74 -2.46 -7.38
CA PHE A 139 11.81 -1.60 -8.56
C PHE A 139 13.16 -0.90 -8.69
N TYR A 140 13.66 -0.26 -7.63
CA TYR A 140 14.93 0.45 -7.66
C TYR A 140 16.13 -0.50 -7.88
N LYS A 141 16.07 -1.70 -7.30
CA LYS A 141 17.07 -2.74 -7.54
C LYS A 141 17.11 -3.12 -9.02
N ALA A 142 15.95 -3.43 -9.61
CA ALA A 142 15.87 -3.79 -11.02
C ALA A 142 16.32 -2.64 -11.94
N ARG A 143 15.99 -1.38 -11.60
CA ARG A 143 16.44 -0.20 -12.32
C ARG A 143 17.96 -0.10 -12.36
N ASN A 144 18.62 -0.28 -11.22
CA ASN A 144 20.08 -0.19 -11.13
C ASN A 144 20.78 -1.36 -11.84
N GLU A 145 20.23 -2.58 -11.73
CA GLU A 145 20.73 -3.74 -12.47
C GLU A 145 20.60 -3.57 -13.99
N ALA A 146 19.53 -2.97 -14.46
CA ALA A 146 19.35 -2.69 -15.89
C ALA A 146 20.28 -1.55 -16.36
N ALA A 147 20.42 -0.50 -15.57
CA ALA A 147 21.33 0.61 -15.88
C ALA A 147 22.79 0.14 -16.00
N SER A 148 23.24 -0.80 -15.15
CA SER A 148 24.56 -1.40 -15.24
C SER A 148 24.81 -2.19 -16.54
N LYS A 149 23.72 -2.62 -17.20
CA LYS A 149 23.73 -3.30 -18.50
C LYS A 149 23.44 -2.37 -19.69
N GLY A 150 23.41 -1.06 -19.46
CA GLY A 150 23.08 -0.06 -20.46
C GLY A 150 21.62 -0.04 -20.90
N VAL A 151 20.71 -0.66 -20.13
CA VAL A 151 19.27 -0.67 -20.39
C VAL A 151 18.60 0.44 -19.57
N ASN A 152 17.89 1.34 -20.25
CA ASN A 152 17.11 2.37 -19.58
C ASN A 152 15.75 1.80 -19.13
N ILE A 153 15.61 1.57 -17.83
CA ILE A 153 14.41 0.98 -17.26
C ILE A 153 13.26 1.98 -17.12
N LEU A 154 13.50 3.28 -17.31
CA LEU A 154 12.46 4.31 -17.29
C LEU A 154 11.40 4.04 -18.37
N ASP A 155 11.81 3.46 -19.50
CA ASP A 155 10.90 3.10 -20.57
C ASP A 155 10.08 1.84 -20.27
N MET A 156 10.42 1.12 -19.23
CA MET A 156 9.78 -0.17 -18.92
C MET A 156 8.64 -0.07 -17.92
N THR A 157 8.62 0.91 -17.00
CA THR A 157 7.85 0.63 -15.78
C THR A 157 7.32 1.79 -14.97
N SER A 158 7.72 3.02 -15.16
CA SER A 158 7.27 4.10 -14.28
C SER A 158 6.43 5.12 -15.00
N ASN A 159 5.15 5.15 -14.64
CA ASN A 159 4.30 6.27 -14.98
C ASN A 159 4.08 7.11 -13.74
N PHE A 160 4.43 8.39 -13.81
CA PHE A 160 4.07 9.38 -12.82
C PHE A 160 2.76 10.03 -13.26
N ILE A 161 1.73 9.89 -12.46
CA ILE A 161 0.43 10.49 -12.74
C ILE A 161 0.23 11.64 -11.76
N THR A 162 0.16 12.86 -12.29
CA THR A 162 -0.24 14.02 -11.49
C THR A 162 -1.73 13.91 -11.15
N MET A 163 -2.06 14.06 -9.89
CA MET A 163 -3.41 13.85 -9.39
C MET A 163 -4.01 15.15 -8.88
N ARG A 164 -5.29 15.33 -9.20
CA ARG A 164 -6.14 16.34 -8.56
C ARG A 164 -7.20 15.60 -7.77
N LEU A 165 -7.19 15.73 -6.47
CA LEU A 165 -8.07 15.00 -5.58
C LEU A 165 -9.56 15.19 -5.91
N GLU A 166 -9.95 16.43 -6.17
CA GLU A 166 -11.34 16.75 -6.47
C GLU A 166 -11.90 16.05 -7.71
N SER A 167 -11.08 15.90 -8.76
CA SER A 167 -11.51 15.21 -9.97
C SER A 167 -11.60 13.71 -9.78
N LEU A 168 -10.77 13.14 -8.93
CA LEU A 168 -10.70 11.71 -8.69
C LEU A 168 -11.78 11.22 -7.73
N TRP A 169 -12.02 11.99 -6.65
CA TRP A 169 -12.95 11.61 -5.60
C TRP A 169 -14.41 11.79 -6.01
N LYS A 170 -14.71 12.89 -6.71
CA LYS A 170 -16.08 13.25 -7.08
C LYS A 170 -16.59 12.60 -8.37
N GLN A 171 -15.70 12.25 -9.30
CA GLN A 171 -16.12 11.70 -10.58
C GLN A 171 -16.49 10.22 -10.55
N GLU A 172 -15.77 9.41 -9.77
CA GLU A 172 -15.90 7.96 -9.88
C GLU A 172 -16.77 7.32 -8.79
N TYR A 173 -16.84 7.93 -7.59
CA TYR A 173 -17.63 7.38 -6.47
C TYR A 173 -18.21 8.46 -5.57
N PRO A 174 -19.19 9.24 -6.05
CA PRO A 174 -19.73 10.39 -5.29
C PRO A 174 -20.46 9.99 -4.01
N GLU A 175 -20.93 8.77 -3.90
CA GLU A 175 -21.76 8.30 -2.77
C GLU A 175 -21.13 7.17 -1.95
N GLN A 176 -20.02 6.63 -2.40
CA GLN A 176 -19.38 5.49 -1.75
C GLN A 176 -17.95 5.84 -1.40
N ASP A 177 -17.66 5.92 -0.12
CA ASP A 177 -16.31 6.07 0.42
C ASP A 177 -15.46 4.82 0.16
N ARG A 178 -15.38 4.40 -1.09
CA ARG A 178 -14.62 3.22 -1.54
C ARG A 178 -13.17 3.51 -1.88
N GLY A 179 -12.72 4.73 -1.58
CA GLY A 179 -11.37 5.15 -1.87
C GLY A 179 -11.17 5.44 -3.36
N PHE A 180 -9.96 5.72 -3.68
CA PHE A 180 -9.52 6.26 -4.92
C PHE A 180 -9.32 5.20 -6.03
N ILE A 181 -9.95 5.40 -7.17
CA ILE A 181 -9.73 4.60 -8.38
C ILE A 181 -9.69 5.56 -9.56
N HIS A 182 -8.63 5.56 -10.34
CA HIS A 182 -8.62 6.45 -11.50
C HIS A 182 -8.13 5.84 -12.80
N THR A 183 -7.57 4.64 -12.77
CA THR A 183 -7.04 4.00 -13.98
C THR A 183 -7.76 2.71 -14.34
N CYS A 184 -8.70 2.28 -13.50
CA CYS A 184 -9.50 1.08 -13.74
C CYS A 184 -10.97 1.45 -13.61
N GLU A 185 -11.75 1.17 -14.62
CA GLU A 185 -13.19 1.11 -14.50
C GLU A 185 -13.51 -0.14 -13.67
N TRP A 186 -14.23 0.08 -12.55
CA TRP A 186 -14.69 -0.99 -11.70
C TRP A 186 -16.19 -1.11 -11.82
N GLU A 187 -16.65 -2.27 -12.19
CA GLU A 187 -18.05 -2.63 -12.20
C GLU A 187 -18.32 -3.59 -11.05
N GLU A 188 -19.39 -3.33 -10.28
CA GLU A 188 -19.86 -4.23 -9.25
C GLU A 188 -20.87 -5.18 -9.87
N LEU A 189 -20.46 -6.43 -10.06
CA LEU A 189 -21.27 -7.47 -10.68
C LEU A 189 -21.60 -8.56 -9.67
N THR A 190 -22.83 -9.07 -9.73
CA THR A 190 -23.17 -10.34 -9.09
C THR A 190 -22.87 -11.46 -10.08
N VAL A 191 -21.85 -12.25 -9.78
CA VAL A 191 -21.46 -13.40 -10.60
C VAL A 191 -21.56 -14.69 -9.80
N PRO A 192 -21.98 -15.80 -10.42
CA PRO A 192 -21.90 -17.12 -9.82
C PRO A 192 -20.47 -17.45 -9.40
N ILE A 193 -20.31 -18.05 -8.23
CA ILE A 193 -18.98 -18.31 -7.65
C ILE A 193 -18.15 -19.28 -8.48
N ASP A 194 -18.80 -20.18 -9.21
CA ASP A 194 -18.18 -21.17 -10.10
C ASP A 194 -17.60 -20.56 -11.39
N GLN A 195 -17.99 -19.33 -11.73
CA GLN A 195 -17.39 -18.57 -12.84
C GLN A 195 -16.09 -17.85 -12.47
N LEU A 196 -15.71 -17.90 -11.20
CA LEU A 196 -14.49 -17.27 -10.71
C LEU A 196 -13.42 -18.33 -10.40
N THR A 197 -12.17 -17.95 -10.61
CA THR A 197 -10.99 -18.77 -10.27
C THR A 197 -10.08 -18.01 -9.31
N ALA A 198 -9.33 -18.75 -8.48
CA ALA A 198 -8.36 -18.14 -7.58
C ALA A 198 -7.07 -17.77 -8.32
N GLY A 199 -6.62 -16.52 -8.22
CA GLY A 199 -5.35 -16.09 -8.80
C GLY A 199 -4.12 -16.68 -8.09
N LYS A 200 -4.29 -17.11 -6.84
CA LYS A 200 -3.26 -17.79 -6.01
C LYS A 200 -3.94 -18.60 -4.91
N PRO A 201 -3.24 -19.55 -4.27
CA PRO A 201 -3.78 -20.31 -3.14
C PRO A 201 -4.18 -19.40 -1.96
N ALA A 202 -5.27 -19.73 -1.29
CA ALA A 202 -5.69 -19.07 -0.06
C ALA A 202 -4.89 -19.57 1.16
N ASP A 203 -4.64 -18.69 2.12
CA ASP A 203 -4.19 -19.12 3.44
C ASP A 203 -5.37 -19.81 4.15
N MET A 204 -5.22 -21.12 4.38
CA MET A 204 -6.32 -21.95 4.88
C MET A 204 -6.79 -21.55 6.28
N LYS A 205 -5.92 -21.04 7.16
CA LYS A 205 -6.33 -20.56 8.48
C LYS A 205 -7.25 -19.35 8.39
N LYS A 206 -6.91 -18.41 7.51
CA LYS A 206 -7.72 -17.23 7.25
C LYS A 206 -9.00 -17.59 6.53
N ALA A 207 -8.94 -18.49 5.56
CA ALA A 207 -10.11 -18.95 4.82
C ALA A 207 -11.13 -19.64 5.73
N GLN A 208 -10.69 -20.53 6.62
CA GLN A 208 -11.53 -21.17 7.63
C GLN A 208 -12.13 -20.16 8.65
N TYR A 209 -11.40 -19.09 8.96
CA TYR A 209 -11.95 -18.02 9.79
C TYR A 209 -13.14 -17.33 9.12
N TYR A 210 -13.02 -16.99 7.83
CA TYR A 210 -14.13 -16.41 7.07
C TYR A 210 -15.30 -17.38 6.93
N LEU A 211 -15.04 -18.67 6.71
CA LEU A 211 -16.09 -19.68 6.65
C LEU A 211 -16.90 -19.75 7.96
N LYS A 212 -16.23 -19.70 9.11
CA LYS A 212 -16.91 -19.65 10.42
C LYS A 212 -17.76 -18.39 10.58
N LEU A 213 -17.29 -17.25 10.09
CA LEU A 213 -18.07 -16.01 10.13
C LEU A 213 -19.31 -16.10 9.24
N LEU A 214 -19.21 -16.67 8.05
CA LEU A 214 -20.32 -16.89 7.15
C LEU A 214 -21.37 -17.83 7.77
N TRP A 215 -20.97 -18.93 8.39
CA TRP A 215 -21.86 -19.83 9.12
C TRP A 215 -22.54 -19.15 10.32
N ALA A 216 -21.89 -18.17 10.92
CA ALA A 216 -22.47 -17.35 11.97
C ALA A 216 -23.39 -16.23 11.43
N GLY A 217 -23.69 -16.21 10.12
CA GLY A 217 -24.56 -15.23 9.48
C GLY A 217 -23.94 -13.86 9.23
N LYS A 218 -22.63 -13.72 9.35
CA LYS A 218 -21.94 -12.48 9.04
C LYS A 218 -21.71 -12.38 7.53
N VAL A 219 -22.45 -11.51 6.85
CA VAL A 219 -22.41 -11.34 5.39
C VAL A 219 -21.88 -9.98 4.93
N ASP A 220 -21.63 -9.06 5.87
CA ASP A 220 -21.10 -7.72 5.56
C ASP A 220 -19.59 -7.76 5.36
N PHE A 221 -19.19 -8.26 4.21
CA PHE A 221 -17.79 -8.26 3.77
C PHE A 221 -17.65 -7.39 2.51
N PRO A 222 -16.47 -6.75 2.33
CA PRO A 222 -16.16 -6.08 1.07
C PRO A 222 -16.29 -7.05 -0.12
N PRO A 223 -16.67 -6.58 -1.32
CA PRO A 223 -16.75 -7.43 -2.50
C PRO A 223 -15.39 -8.07 -2.84
N LEU A 224 -15.42 -9.17 -3.55
CA LEU A 224 -14.22 -9.76 -4.14
C LEU A 224 -13.76 -8.87 -5.31
N VAL A 225 -12.46 -8.82 -5.54
CA VAL A 225 -11.92 -8.13 -6.72
C VAL A 225 -11.39 -9.17 -7.70
N SER A 226 -11.90 -9.15 -8.91
CA SER A 226 -11.44 -10.04 -9.99
C SER A 226 -11.06 -9.28 -11.25
N VAL A 227 -10.15 -9.87 -12.03
CA VAL A 227 -9.79 -9.41 -13.37
C VAL A 227 -9.95 -10.58 -14.30
N ASN A 228 -10.79 -10.44 -15.31
CA ASN A 228 -11.10 -11.52 -16.27
C ASN A 228 -11.52 -12.84 -15.58
N GLY A 229 -12.34 -12.75 -14.53
CA GLY A 229 -12.78 -13.92 -13.76
C GLY A 229 -11.76 -14.50 -12.78
N VAL A 230 -10.55 -13.94 -12.68
CA VAL A 230 -9.52 -14.36 -11.73
C VAL A 230 -9.56 -13.47 -10.49
N VAL A 231 -9.84 -14.04 -9.33
CA VAL A 231 -9.88 -13.31 -8.06
C VAL A 231 -8.46 -12.93 -7.64
N ILE A 232 -8.23 -11.61 -7.51
CA ILE A 232 -6.94 -11.03 -7.13
C ILE A 232 -6.94 -10.47 -5.71
N ASP A 233 -8.11 -10.06 -5.18
CA ASP A 233 -8.29 -9.71 -3.75
C ASP A 233 -9.51 -10.42 -3.18
N GLY A 234 -9.46 -10.74 -1.88
CA GLY A 234 -10.50 -11.48 -1.18
C GLY A 234 -10.40 -13.00 -1.31
N LEU A 235 -9.25 -13.56 -1.69
CA LEU A 235 -9.03 -15.00 -1.92
C LEU A 235 -9.48 -15.91 -0.77
N HIS A 236 -9.30 -15.48 0.48
CA HIS A 236 -9.76 -16.25 1.66
C HIS A 236 -11.29 -16.28 1.76
N ARG A 237 -11.96 -15.16 1.41
CA ARG A 237 -13.42 -15.06 1.34
C ARG A 237 -13.96 -15.86 0.16
N PHE A 238 -13.28 -15.75 -1.00
CA PHE A 238 -13.62 -16.53 -2.19
C PHE A 238 -13.63 -18.02 -1.87
N TRP A 239 -12.57 -18.54 -1.25
CA TRP A 239 -12.54 -19.93 -0.80
C TRP A 239 -13.69 -20.24 0.16
N ALA A 240 -13.97 -19.37 1.12
CA ALA A 240 -15.05 -19.58 2.08
C ALA A 240 -16.42 -19.60 1.38
N TYR A 241 -16.66 -18.72 0.41
CA TYR A 241 -17.89 -18.75 -0.39
C TYR A 241 -18.03 -20.02 -1.21
N GLN A 242 -16.94 -20.54 -1.80
CA GLN A 242 -16.98 -21.83 -2.50
C GLN A 242 -17.37 -23.01 -1.61
N GLN A 243 -17.10 -22.94 -0.30
CA GLN A 243 -17.50 -23.99 0.66
C GLN A 243 -18.95 -23.84 1.13
N MET A 244 -19.56 -22.70 0.88
CA MET A 244 -20.99 -22.46 1.24
C MET A 244 -21.93 -22.94 0.13
N GLY A 245 -21.46 -23.15 -1.10
CA GLY A 245 -22.25 -23.55 -2.28
C GLY A 245 -22.68 -22.34 -3.06
#